data_6a4554ab84f604230fe3cc9906d780df
#
_entry.id   6a4554ab84f604230fe3cc9906d780df
#
_cell.length_a   1.000
_cell.length_b   1.000
_cell.length_c   1.000
_cell.angle_alpha   90.00
_cell.angle_beta   90.00
_cell.angle_gamma   90.00
#
_symmetry.space_group_name_H-M   'P 1'
#
loop_
_entity.id
_entity.type
_entity.pdbx_description
1 polymer ?
#
loop_
_entity_poly.entity_id
_entity_poly.type
_entity_poly.pdbx_seq_one_letter_code
_entity_poly.pdbx_strand_id
1 'polypeptide(L)'
;LRFVDSEEEILILEKEAKKTVNTAKRNAWNAYNNELIKETAIAVKLLNRVAEKSKNKVFITKYKNDLEKKTEPIIKDILIAARKSLRYLKEETFAEKKELQNFIKATVKNADAVYSSYLVSESKYSALNIEEKKPVYAQNQNLVDARVVMRDNFDAILKKHPEVII
;
A
#
# COMPACT_ATOMS: atom_id res chain seq x y z
N LEU A 1 -38.66 -7.53 -19.10
CA LEU A 1 -37.43 -8.32 -19.10
C LEU A 1 -37.40 -9.16 -17.83
N ARG A 2 -37.65 -10.49 -17.95
CA ARG A 2 -37.44 -11.44 -16.87
C ARG A 2 -35.94 -11.78 -16.85
N PHE A 3 -35.26 -11.44 -15.79
CA PHE A 3 -33.82 -11.72 -15.65
C PHE A 3 -33.54 -13.02 -14.89
N VAL A 4 -34.54 -13.53 -14.14
CA VAL A 4 -34.43 -14.76 -13.36
C VAL A 4 -35.79 -15.43 -13.34
N ASP A 5 -35.86 -16.73 -13.59
CA ASP A 5 -37.11 -17.45 -13.72
C ASP A 5 -37.58 -18.19 -12.45
N SER A 6 -36.70 -18.36 -11.44
CA SER A 6 -37.06 -19.04 -10.19
C SER A 6 -36.27 -18.52 -8.98
N GLU A 7 -36.82 -18.71 -7.73
CA GLU A 7 -36.13 -18.43 -6.49
C GLU A 7 -34.86 -19.28 -6.33
N GLU A 8 -34.83 -20.48 -6.87
CA GLU A 8 -33.66 -21.36 -6.81
C GLU A 8 -32.50 -20.80 -7.62
N GLU A 9 -32.75 -20.18 -8.78
CA GLU A 9 -31.71 -19.50 -9.57
C GLU A 9 -31.13 -18.29 -8.83
N ILE A 10 -31.98 -17.53 -8.10
CA ILE A 10 -31.51 -16.43 -7.28
C ILE A 10 -30.54 -16.93 -6.21
N LEU A 11 -30.90 -18.01 -5.50
CA LEU A 11 -30.05 -18.58 -4.46
C LEU A 11 -28.73 -19.10 -5.02
N ILE A 12 -28.73 -19.69 -6.20
CA ILE A 12 -27.49 -20.13 -6.89
C ILE A 12 -26.62 -18.92 -7.22
N LEU A 13 -27.19 -17.88 -7.85
CA LEU A 13 -26.47 -16.65 -8.19
C LEU A 13 -25.90 -15.95 -6.96
N GLU A 14 -26.66 -15.86 -5.87
CA GLU A 14 -26.15 -15.30 -4.61
C GLU A 14 -24.98 -16.11 -4.04
N LYS A 15 -25.07 -17.43 -4.09
CA LYS A 15 -23.99 -18.29 -3.61
C LYS A 15 -22.72 -18.14 -4.46
N GLU A 16 -22.86 -18.05 -5.77
CA GLU A 16 -21.75 -17.82 -6.68
C GLU A 16 -21.15 -16.43 -6.50
N ALA A 17 -21.97 -15.40 -6.37
CA ALA A 17 -21.53 -14.05 -6.09
C ALA A 17 -20.76 -13.98 -4.77
N LYS A 18 -21.28 -14.55 -3.68
CA LYS A 18 -20.59 -14.64 -2.39
C LYS A 18 -19.25 -15.37 -2.50
N LYS A 19 -19.19 -16.47 -3.24
CA LYS A 19 -17.96 -17.21 -3.48
C LYS A 19 -16.92 -16.38 -4.25
N THR A 20 -17.37 -15.68 -5.29
CA THR A 20 -16.52 -14.81 -6.12
C THR A 20 -15.93 -13.67 -5.28
N VAL A 21 -16.77 -12.95 -4.52
CA VAL A 21 -16.35 -11.86 -3.64
C VAL A 21 -15.35 -12.35 -2.57
N ASN A 22 -15.66 -13.47 -1.90
CA ASN A 22 -14.76 -14.04 -0.89
C ASN A 22 -13.41 -14.47 -1.48
N THR A 23 -13.41 -14.99 -2.69
CA THR A 23 -12.19 -15.37 -3.40
C THR A 23 -11.37 -14.13 -3.78
N ALA A 24 -12.01 -13.12 -4.34
CA ALA A 24 -11.36 -11.85 -4.68
C ALA A 24 -10.75 -11.17 -3.44
N LYS A 25 -11.52 -11.09 -2.35
CA LYS A 25 -11.05 -10.55 -1.06
C LYS A 25 -9.80 -11.30 -0.56
N ARG A 26 -9.85 -12.63 -0.57
CA ARG A 26 -8.71 -13.45 -0.12
C ARG A 26 -7.48 -13.27 -1.00
N ASN A 27 -7.68 -13.20 -2.32
CA ASN A 27 -6.58 -12.99 -3.26
C ASN A 27 -5.92 -11.62 -3.08
N ALA A 28 -6.73 -10.56 -2.93
CA ALA A 28 -6.23 -9.21 -2.67
C ALA A 28 -5.46 -9.14 -1.34
N TRP A 29 -5.99 -9.75 -0.27
CA TRP A 29 -5.33 -9.82 1.03
C TRP A 29 -4.01 -10.58 0.97
N ASN A 30 -3.99 -11.73 0.29
CA ASN A 30 -2.77 -12.50 0.12
C ASN A 30 -1.72 -11.75 -0.71
N ALA A 31 -2.12 -11.05 -1.77
CA ALA A 31 -1.22 -10.24 -2.58
C ALA A 31 -0.56 -9.14 -1.74
N TYR A 32 -1.34 -8.40 -0.95
CA TYR A 32 -0.85 -7.38 -0.04
C TYR A 32 0.11 -7.95 1.03
N ASN A 33 -0.29 -9.03 1.71
CA ASN A 33 0.53 -9.63 2.76
C ASN A 33 1.81 -10.28 2.23
N ASN A 34 1.80 -10.84 1.04
CA ASN A 34 2.98 -11.48 0.47
C ASN A 34 4.16 -10.51 0.31
N GLU A 35 3.90 -9.25 -0.03
CA GLU A 35 4.95 -8.23 -0.11
C GLU A 35 5.52 -7.92 1.29
N LEU A 36 4.65 -7.74 2.28
CA LEU A 36 5.06 -7.48 3.66
C LEU A 36 5.85 -8.66 4.27
N ILE A 37 5.43 -9.89 3.98
CA ILE A 37 6.13 -11.10 4.42
C ILE A 37 7.54 -11.16 3.79
N LYS A 38 7.68 -10.85 2.51
CA LYS A 38 9.00 -10.80 1.84
C LYS A 38 9.91 -9.73 2.46
N GLU A 39 9.39 -8.53 2.67
CA GLU A 39 10.17 -7.45 3.31
C GLU A 39 10.55 -7.80 4.75
N THR A 40 9.64 -8.43 5.50
CA THR A 40 9.91 -8.90 6.86
C THR A 40 11.03 -9.95 6.85
N ALA A 41 10.99 -10.91 5.92
CA ALA A 41 12.02 -11.93 5.79
C ALA A 41 13.41 -11.33 5.45
N ILE A 42 13.46 -10.30 4.61
CA ILE A 42 14.69 -9.57 4.31
C ILE A 42 15.23 -8.88 5.57
N ALA A 43 14.36 -8.19 6.31
CA ALA A 43 14.72 -7.52 7.56
C ALA A 43 15.25 -8.51 8.61
N VAL A 44 14.57 -9.63 8.80
CA VAL A 44 14.96 -10.69 9.76
C VAL A 44 16.34 -11.27 9.40
N LYS A 45 16.59 -11.57 8.12
CA LYS A 45 17.89 -12.05 7.64
C LYS A 45 19.01 -11.03 7.90
N LEU A 46 18.74 -9.75 7.61
CA LEU A 46 19.69 -8.68 7.84
C LEU A 46 19.97 -8.47 9.33
N LEU A 47 18.94 -8.45 10.17
CA LEU A 47 19.09 -8.33 11.62
C LEU A 47 19.88 -9.52 12.22
N ASN A 48 19.71 -10.72 11.67
CA ASN A 48 20.49 -11.88 12.09
C ASN A 48 22.00 -11.67 11.81
N ARG A 49 22.36 -11.29 10.59
CA ARG A 49 23.76 -10.99 10.21
C ARG A 49 24.36 -9.87 11.07
N VAL A 50 23.57 -8.83 11.34
CA VAL A 50 23.98 -7.73 12.23
C VAL A 50 24.22 -8.24 13.65
N ALA A 51 23.33 -9.10 14.18
CA ALA A 51 23.46 -9.69 15.52
C ALA A 51 24.73 -10.56 15.66
N GLU A 52 25.11 -11.28 14.61
CA GLU A 52 26.32 -12.13 14.61
C GLU A 52 27.62 -11.30 14.71
N LYS A 53 27.63 -10.07 14.22
CA LYS A 53 28.79 -9.17 14.22
C LYS A 53 28.86 -8.25 15.43
N SER A 54 27.74 -8.02 16.09
CA SER A 54 27.60 -7.04 17.17
C SER A 54 27.91 -7.60 18.55
N LYS A 55 28.54 -6.80 19.40
CA LYS A 55 28.70 -7.05 20.83
C LYS A 55 27.34 -7.07 21.55
N ASN A 56 26.35 -6.36 20.99
CA ASN A 56 24.99 -6.22 21.52
C ASN A 56 24.03 -7.28 20.93
N LYS A 57 24.53 -8.43 20.54
CA LYS A 57 23.80 -9.57 19.92
C LYS A 57 22.45 -9.84 20.60
N VAL A 58 22.43 -9.89 21.93
CA VAL A 58 21.24 -10.26 22.72
C VAL A 58 20.06 -9.34 22.42
N PHE A 59 20.30 -8.01 22.41
CA PHE A 59 19.27 -7.01 22.18
C PHE A 59 18.75 -7.07 20.72
N ILE A 60 19.66 -7.20 19.76
CA ILE A 60 19.31 -7.26 18.33
C ILE A 60 18.51 -8.54 18.05
N THR A 61 18.94 -9.68 18.60
CA THR A 61 18.22 -10.96 18.50
C THR A 61 16.81 -10.86 19.09
N LYS A 62 16.64 -10.16 20.21
CA LYS A 62 15.31 -9.90 20.78
C LYS A 62 14.40 -9.20 19.78
N TYR A 63 14.82 -8.07 19.20
CA TYR A 63 14.01 -7.33 18.24
C TYR A 63 13.73 -8.11 16.94
N LYS A 64 14.73 -8.91 16.49
CA LYS A 64 14.53 -9.84 15.38
C LYS A 64 13.44 -10.86 15.70
N ASN A 65 13.51 -11.51 16.87
CA ASN A 65 12.54 -12.52 17.28
C ASN A 65 11.15 -11.95 17.50
N ASP A 66 11.06 -10.73 18.07
CA ASP A 66 9.78 -10.03 18.24
C ASP A 66 9.12 -9.71 16.89
N LEU A 67 9.90 -9.36 15.88
CA LEU A 67 9.40 -9.14 14.52
C LEU A 67 8.97 -10.47 13.86
N GLU A 68 9.76 -11.51 13.99
CA GLU A 68 9.52 -12.83 13.38
C GLU A 68 8.26 -13.52 13.94
N LYS A 69 7.93 -13.28 15.20
CA LYS A 69 6.72 -13.81 15.84
C LYS A 69 5.43 -13.09 15.47
N LYS A 70 5.49 -11.95 14.78
CA LYS A 70 4.29 -11.22 14.38
C LYS A 70 3.56 -11.95 13.27
N THR A 71 2.28 -12.25 13.50
CA THR A 71 1.43 -12.93 12.52
C THR A 71 1.13 -12.06 11.29
N GLU A 72 0.94 -10.75 11.50
CA GLU A 72 0.64 -9.77 10.46
C GLU A 72 1.56 -8.55 10.63
N PRO A 73 2.83 -8.65 10.22
CA PRO A 73 3.76 -7.53 10.33
C PRO A 73 3.41 -6.44 9.32
N ILE A 74 3.54 -5.19 9.74
CA ILE A 74 3.42 -4.02 8.88
C ILE A 74 4.77 -3.30 8.74
N ILE A 75 4.92 -2.42 7.76
CA ILE A 75 6.16 -1.66 7.50
C ILE A 75 6.66 -0.94 8.77
N LYS A 76 5.75 -0.41 9.58
CA LYS A 76 6.09 0.21 10.87
C LYS A 76 6.83 -0.75 11.80
N ASP A 77 6.45 -2.01 11.86
CA ASP A 77 7.07 -3.01 12.73
C ASP A 77 8.49 -3.33 12.28
N ILE A 78 8.67 -3.48 10.98
CA ILE A 78 9.99 -3.67 10.35
C ILE A 78 10.91 -2.51 10.70
N LEU A 79 10.45 -1.27 10.49
CA LEU A 79 11.21 -0.07 10.80
C LEU A 79 11.51 0.09 12.29
N ILE A 80 10.57 -0.28 13.18
CA ILE A 80 10.79 -0.25 14.63
C ILE A 80 11.91 -1.23 15.01
N ALA A 81 11.86 -2.47 14.55
CA ALA A 81 12.88 -3.48 14.85
C ALA A 81 14.26 -3.05 14.33
N ALA A 82 14.33 -2.57 13.09
CA ALA A 82 15.57 -2.09 12.46
C ALA A 82 16.15 -0.87 13.19
N ARG A 83 15.34 0.16 13.48
CA ARG A 83 15.79 1.38 14.18
C ARG A 83 16.19 1.12 15.61
N LYS A 84 15.46 0.27 16.35
CA LYS A 84 15.84 -0.12 17.72
C LYS A 84 17.18 -0.86 17.72
N SER A 85 17.38 -1.80 16.80
CA SER A 85 18.66 -2.49 16.65
C SER A 85 19.79 -1.52 16.33
N LEU A 86 19.57 -0.58 15.41
CA LEU A 86 20.59 0.42 15.04
C LEU A 86 21.05 1.30 16.22
N ARG A 87 20.18 1.56 17.20
CA ARG A 87 20.55 2.32 18.41
C ARG A 87 21.63 1.62 19.25
N TYR A 88 21.58 0.29 19.31
CA TYR A 88 22.59 -0.51 20.03
C TYR A 88 23.92 -0.62 19.27
N LEU A 89 23.94 -0.23 17.99
CA LEU A 89 25.12 -0.24 17.15
C LEU A 89 25.86 1.12 17.09
N LYS A 90 25.50 2.07 17.96
CA LYS A 90 25.99 3.47 17.87
C LYS A 90 27.53 3.53 17.75
N GLU A 91 28.24 2.77 18.57
CA GLU A 91 29.70 2.79 18.66
C GLU A 91 30.38 1.69 17.81
N GLU A 92 29.60 0.89 17.10
CA GLU A 92 30.12 -0.20 16.28
C GLU A 92 30.20 0.21 14.81
N THR A 93 31.22 -0.28 14.09
CA THR A 93 31.41 0.01 12.67
C THR A 93 31.74 -1.28 11.92
N PHE A 94 30.81 -1.73 11.07
CA PHE A 94 30.95 -2.90 10.21
C PHE A 94 29.98 -2.80 9.01
N ALA A 95 30.19 -3.62 8.00
CA ALA A 95 29.46 -3.52 6.73
C ALA A 95 27.95 -3.71 6.88
N GLU A 96 27.55 -4.69 7.68
CA GLU A 96 26.14 -5.03 7.89
C GLU A 96 25.35 -3.90 8.60
N LYS A 97 26.02 -3.08 9.44
CA LYS A 97 25.43 -1.85 9.99
C LYS A 97 25.08 -0.87 8.88
N LYS A 98 25.98 -0.68 7.90
CA LYS A 98 25.74 0.20 6.76
C LYS A 98 24.61 -0.33 5.88
N GLU A 99 24.55 -1.65 5.67
CA GLU A 99 23.43 -2.28 4.98
C GLU A 99 22.10 -2.04 5.71
N LEU A 100 22.07 -2.17 7.04
CA LEU A 100 20.87 -1.88 7.84
C LEU A 100 20.43 -0.42 7.71
N GLN A 101 21.38 0.52 7.71
CA GLN A 101 21.08 1.94 7.47
C GLN A 101 20.49 2.19 6.09
N ASN A 102 21.07 1.57 5.06
CA ASN A 102 20.58 1.69 3.68
C ASN A 102 19.19 1.04 3.53
N PHE A 103 18.99 -0.11 4.15
CA PHE A 103 17.66 -0.77 4.18
C PHE A 103 16.60 0.15 4.79
N ILE A 104 16.87 0.76 5.95
CA ILE A 104 15.93 1.71 6.59
C ILE A 104 15.62 2.88 5.65
N LYS A 105 16.64 3.48 5.01
CA LYS A 105 16.44 4.60 4.08
C LYS A 105 15.58 4.20 2.88
N ALA A 106 15.86 3.04 2.29
CA ALA A 106 15.10 2.53 1.15
C ALA A 106 13.64 2.25 1.53
N THR A 107 13.41 1.56 2.67
CA THR A 107 12.07 1.25 3.16
C THR A 107 11.26 2.52 3.46
N VAL A 108 11.87 3.55 4.08
CA VAL A 108 11.21 4.84 4.31
C VAL A 108 10.84 5.51 2.98
N LYS A 109 11.76 5.58 2.02
CA LYS A 109 11.51 6.17 0.71
C LYS A 109 10.37 5.47 -0.04
N ASN A 110 10.34 4.13 0.00
CA ASN A 110 9.26 3.35 -0.60
C ASN A 110 7.92 3.58 0.13
N ALA A 111 7.94 3.63 1.46
CA ALA A 111 6.74 3.91 2.25
C ALA A 111 6.17 5.31 1.96
N ASP A 112 7.02 6.33 1.82
CA ASP A 112 6.59 7.68 1.44
C ASP A 112 5.96 7.70 0.05
N ALA A 113 6.48 6.93 -0.90
CA ALA A 113 5.91 6.85 -2.24
C ALA A 113 4.54 6.15 -2.28
N VAL A 114 4.31 5.16 -1.40
CA VAL A 114 3.06 4.37 -1.36
C VAL A 114 1.98 5.01 -0.49
N TYR A 115 2.37 5.59 0.66
CA TYR A 115 1.43 6.04 1.70
C TYR A 115 1.33 7.56 1.83
N SER A 116 2.09 8.33 1.05
CA SER A 116 1.99 9.78 1.07
C SER A 116 0.68 10.25 0.43
N SER A 117 0.00 11.19 1.07
CA SER A 117 -1.13 11.89 0.47
C SER A 117 -0.72 12.92 -0.59
N TYR A 118 0.57 13.21 -0.70
CA TYR A 118 1.15 14.26 -1.55
C TYR A 118 0.63 15.68 -1.32
N LEU A 119 -0.18 15.90 -0.28
CA LEU A 119 -0.82 17.20 0.01
C LEU A 119 0.19 18.33 0.26
N VAL A 120 1.32 18.00 0.86
CA VAL A 120 2.41 18.96 1.15
C VAL A 120 3.66 18.68 0.29
N SER A 121 3.52 17.90 -0.78
CA SER A 121 4.62 17.56 -1.67
C SER A 121 4.89 18.72 -2.64
N GLU A 122 6.16 19.02 -2.90
CA GLU A 122 6.61 19.92 -3.98
C GLU A 122 6.82 19.18 -5.31
N SER A 123 6.53 17.87 -5.35
CA SER A 123 6.65 17.05 -6.55
C SER A 123 5.55 17.36 -7.58
N LYS A 124 5.62 16.70 -8.74
CA LYS A 124 4.57 16.78 -9.78
C LYS A 124 3.17 16.36 -9.31
N TYR A 125 3.07 15.66 -8.18
CA TYR A 125 1.82 15.23 -7.56
C TYR A 125 1.26 16.25 -6.56
N SER A 126 1.94 17.37 -6.37
CA SER A 126 1.43 18.45 -5.52
C SER A 126 0.15 19.04 -6.10
N ALA A 127 -0.82 19.30 -5.21
CA ALA A 127 -2.05 20.01 -5.61
C ALA A 127 -1.78 21.40 -6.23
N LEU A 128 -0.65 22.02 -5.85
CA LEU A 128 -0.22 23.32 -6.41
C LEU A 128 0.27 23.24 -7.86
N ASN A 129 0.64 22.05 -8.33
CA ASN A 129 1.14 21.83 -9.68
C ASN A 129 0.06 21.31 -10.65
N ILE A 130 -1.21 21.29 -10.22
CA ILE A 130 -2.32 20.92 -11.08
C ILE A 130 -2.66 22.08 -12.01
N GLU A 131 -2.51 21.86 -13.31
CA GLU A 131 -2.90 22.86 -14.32
C GLU A 131 -4.43 23.06 -14.32
N GLU A 132 -4.85 24.32 -14.28
CA GLU A 132 -6.25 24.66 -14.43
C GLU A 132 -6.75 24.25 -15.83
N LYS A 133 -7.75 23.42 -15.88
CA LYS A 133 -8.48 23.09 -17.12
C LYS A 133 -9.71 23.97 -17.24
N LYS A 134 -9.63 24.96 -18.12
CA LYS A 134 -10.77 25.82 -18.41
C LYS A 134 -11.85 25.03 -19.16
N PRO A 135 -13.15 25.28 -18.86
CA PRO A 135 -14.22 24.66 -19.60
C PRO A 135 -14.20 25.14 -21.06
N VAL A 136 -14.45 24.21 -21.97
CA VAL A 136 -14.56 24.49 -23.39
C VAL A 136 -16.04 24.36 -23.82
N TYR A 137 -16.63 25.44 -24.30
CA TYR A 137 -18.02 25.45 -24.71
C TYR A 137 -18.08 25.50 -26.26
N ALA A 138 -18.86 24.61 -26.85
CA ALA A 138 -19.16 24.67 -28.28
C ALA A 138 -20.25 25.70 -28.56
N GLN A 139 -20.19 26.37 -29.73
CA GLN A 139 -21.18 27.39 -30.09
C GLN A 139 -22.60 26.87 -30.21
N ASN A 140 -22.79 25.60 -30.54
CA ASN A 140 -24.09 24.93 -30.74
C ASN A 140 -24.30 23.75 -29.78
N GLN A 141 -23.95 23.90 -28.51
CA GLN A 141 -24.18 22.84 -27.56
C GLN A 141 -25.64 22.84 -27.07
N ASN A 142 -26.18 21.64 -26.88
CA ASN A 142 -27.51 21.49 -26.32
C ASN A 142 -27.51 21.89 -24.83
N LEU A 143 -28.55 22.64 -24.45
CA LEU A 143 -28.82 22.88 -23.03
C LEU A 143 -29.25 21.57 -22.34
N VAL A 144 -28.53 21.18 -21.36
CA VAL A 144 -28.80 19.98 -20.56
C VAL A 144 -28.83 20.32 -19.08
N ASP A 145 -29.54 19.51 -18.31
CA ASP A 145 -29.58 19.64 -16.86
C ASP A 145 -28.17 19.49 -16.26
N ALA A 146 -27.80 20.33 -15.30
CA ALA A 146 -26.52 20.29 -14.59
C ALA A 146 -26.22 18.90 -14.02
N ARG A 147 -27.25 18.16 -13.61
CA ARG A 147 -27.13 16.76 -13.14
C ARG A 147 -26.56 15.83 -14.22
N VAL A 148 -26.95 16.03 -15.49
CA VAL A 148 -26.42 15.24 -16.61
C VAL A 148 -24.95 15.54 -16.82
N VAL A 149 -24.57 16.83 -16.78
CA VAL A 149 -23.17 17.25 -16.89
C VAL A 149 -22.32 16.65 -15.77
N MET A 150 -22.80 16.68 -14.53
CA MET A 150 -22.08 16.09 -13.40
C MET A 150 -21.90 14.58 -13.59
N ARG A 151 -22.95 13.84 -13.93
CA ARG A 151 -22.89 12.40 -14.18
C ARG A 151 -21.86 12.07 -15.25
N ASP A 152 -21.92 12.75 -16.39
CA ASP A 152 -21.04 12.47 -17.53
C ASP A 152 -19.57 12.80 -17.21
N ASN A 153 -19.31 13.84 -16.39
CA ASN A 153 -17.98 14.12 -15.87
C ASN A 153 -17.46 13.05 -14.94
N PHE A 154 -18.29 12.56 -14.00
CA PHE A 154 -17.91 11.45 -13.12
C PHE A 154 -17.63 10.17 -13.91
N ASP A 155 -18.47 9.84 -14.88
CA ASP A 155 -18.27 8.69 -15.76
C ASP A 155 -16.93 8.78 -16.52
N ALA A 156 -16.60 9.98 -17.02
CA ALA A 156 -15.33 10.20 -17.71
C ALA A 156 -14.12 10.10 -16.76
N ILE A 157 -14.24 10.62 -15.54
CA ILE A 157 -13.19 10.53 -14.51
C ILE A 157 -12.96 9.08 -14.12
N LEU A 158 -14.02 8.33 -13.81
CA LEU A 158 -13.92 6.92 -13.41
C LEU A 158 -13.38 6.01 -14.50
N LYS A 159 -13.74 6.27 -15.77
CA LYS A 159 -13.15 5.55 -16.91
C LYS A 159 -11.66 5.82 -17.07
N LYS A 160 -11.22 7.04 -16.80
CA LYS A 160 -9.81 7.44 -16.93
C LYS A 160 -8.97 7.06 -15.72
N HIS A 161 -9.58 7.00 -14.55
CA HIS A 161 -8.94 6.81 -13.25
C HIS A 161 -9.63 5.67 -12.48
N PRO A 162 -9.39 4.39 -12.86
CA PRO A 162 -10.03 3.24 -12.23
C PRO A 162 -9.65 3.06 -10.76
N GLU A 163 -8.61 3.76 -10.30
CA GLU A 163 -8.18 3.82 -8.90
C GLU A 163 -9.08 4.68 -8.01
N VAL A 164 -9.95 5.51 -8.60
CA VAL A 164 -10.89 6.35 -7.82
C VAL A 164 -12.08 5.52 -7.37
N ILE A 165 -12.28 5.48 -6.06
CA ILE A 165 -13.42 4.83 -5.40
C ILE A 165 -14.33 5.93 -4.85
N ILE A 166 -15.63 5.85 -5.18
CA ILE A 166 -16.66 6.77 -4.71
C ILE A 166 -17.53 6.06 -3.68
#